data_544b0144d40f26acd3002c4b90c4fcfe
#
_entry.id   544b0144d40f26acd3002c4b90c4fcfe
#
_cell.length_a   1.000
_cell.length_b   1.000
_cell.length_c   1.000
_cell.angle_alpha   90.00
_cell.angle_beta   90.00
_cell.angle_gamma   90.00
#
_symmetry.space_group_name_H-M   'P 1'
#
loop_
_entity.id
_entity.type
_entity.pdbx_description
1 polymer ?
#
loop_
_entity_poly.entity_id
_entity_poly.type
_entity_poly.pdbx_seq_one_letter_code
_entity_poly.pdbx_strand_id
1 'polypeptide(L)'
;ARLLELRKKIDELSYQYYTLDKPTVTDYEYDMMYRELENIEKAHPDWVTPDSPTQRVGSKISGGFEKYTHDRPMLSLGDVFSDDELREFDQRVRDDLGGEDLEYVVELKIDGLAVNLIYEQGQFIRGVTRGDGVVGEDITNNVRTIRTIPLHIASDSPHIEIRGEVYMPITSFEALNQQRRDDELEPFANPRNAAAGSLRQLDPRITAQRKLAFFAYALGGNSGITIESQEELLQALAQFHFQVNPEYRKFTNIEDVIAFIHSWDDRRDSLPYATDGMVVKVNSFAQQARLGNTVKIPRWAIAYKFPPEQARTKVLDISVSLGRTGVLTPAADLEPVHLAGTTVKRATLHNEDYIKEKDIRIGDTVVIQKAGEIIPEVVRSLPELRDGSEKVFAMPTTCPACGSPVVRRDGEAAWRCTNPDCPAVIGEKIAHFVSRDAMN
;
A
#
# COMPACT_ATOMS: atom_id res chain seq x y z
N ALA A 1 -1.84 37.41 -19.64
CA ALA A 1 -3.15 36.78 -19.86
C ALA A 1 -3.02 35.38 -20.44
N ARG A 2 -2.33 35.21 -21.62
CA ARG A 2 -2.24 33.91 -22.32
C ARG A 2 -1.59 32.78 -21.49
N LEU A 3 -0.52 33.09 -20.73
CA LEU A 3 0.13 32.13 -19.85
C LEU A 3 -0.84 31.54 -18.80
N LEU A 4 -1.63 32.37 -18.14
CA LEU A 4 -2.59 31.94 -17.14
C LEU A 4 -3.73 31.10 -17.76
N GLU A 5 -4.17 31.49 -18.97
CA GLU A 5 -5.17 30.73 -19.72
C GLU A 5 -4.65 29.34 -20.09
N LEU A 6 -3.41 29.22 -20.57
CA LEU A 6 -2.77 27.95 -20.92
C LEU A 6 -2.61 27.05 -19.70
N ARG A 7 -2.12 27.58 -18.58
CA ARG A 7 -2.00 26.80 -17.33
C ARG A 7 -3.32 26.21 -16.90
N LYS A 8 -4.37 27.07 -16.80
CA LYS A 8 -5.70 26.62 -16.43
C LYS A 8 -6.24 25.56 -17.39
N LYS A 9 -6.05 25.76 -18.70
CA LYS A 9 -6.54 24.81 -19.70
C LYS A 9 -5.80 23.48 -19.66
N ILE A 10 -4.48 23.50 -19.49
CA ILE A 10 -3.66 22.30 -19.37
C ILE A 10 -4.01 21.53 -18.10
N ASP A 11 -4.23 22.19 -16.95
CA ASP A 11 -4.66 21.55 -15.72
C ASP A 11 -6.02 20.89 -15.86
N GLU A 12 -6.99 21.57 -16.48
CA GLU A 12 -8.32 21.02 -16.76
C GLU A 12 -8.23 19.78 -17.67
N LEU A 13 -7.47 19.86 -18.76
CA LEU A 13 -7.27 18.74 -19.68
C LEU A 13 -6.54 17.57 -19.04
N SER A 14 -5.55 17.86 -18.19
CA SER A 14 -4.87 16.82 -17.39
C SER A 14 -5.84 16.12 -16.44
N TYR A 15 -6.72 16.86 -15.77
CA TYR A 15 -7.76 16.30 -14.92
C TYR A 15 -8.72 15.40 -15.71
N GLN A 16 -9.17 15.87 -16.88
CA GLN A 16 -10.05 15.08 -17.76
C GLN A 16 -9.38 13.79 -18.23
N TYR A 17 -8.11 13.84 -18.58
CA TYR A 17 -7.34 12.71 -19.08
C TYR A 17 -6.96 11.72 -17.95
N TYR A 18 -6.26 12.21 -16.91
CA TYR A 18 -5.65 11.33 -15.88
C TYR A 18 -6.60 10.95 -14.75
N THR A 19 -7.61 11.77 -14.47
CA THR A 19 -8.54 11.55 -13.35
C THR A 19 -9.90 11.04 -13.79
N LEU A 20 -10.47 11.62 -14.85
CA LEU A 20 -11.80 11.24 -15.32
C LEU A 20 -11.80 10.19 -16.44
N ASP A 21 -10.64 9.89 -17.03
CA ASP A 21 -10.49 9.02 -18.22
C ASP A 21 -11.45 9.43 -19.37
N LYS A 22 -11.61 10.74 -19.55
CA LYS A 22 -12.50 11.34 -20.55
C LYS A 22 -11.81 12.50 -21.27
N PRO A 23 -10.78 12.22 -22.10
CA PRO A 23 -10.09 13.28 -22.83
C PRO A 23 -11.04 13.99 -23.81
N THR A 24 -10.98 15.31 -23.83
CA THR A 24 -11.78 16.16 -24.72
C THR A 24 -10.99 16.73 -25.87
N VAL A 25 -9.67 16.53 -25.88
CA VAL A 25 -8.75 16.93 -26.94
C VAL A 25 -7.85 15.77 -27.32
N THR A 26 -7.22 15.84 -28.49
CA THR A 26 -6.20 14.86 -28.92
C THR A 26 -4.87 15.09 -28.18
N ASP A 27 -4.04 14.06 -28.09
CA ASP A 27 -2.70 14.18 -27.52
C ASP A 27 -1.87 15.26 -28.21
N TYR A 28 -2.02 15.40 -29.54
CA TYR A 28 -1.35 16.44 -30.32
C TYR A 28 -1.77 17.85 -29.90
N GLU A 29 -3.06 18.11 -29.70
CA GLU A 29 -3.56 19.41 -29.27
C GLU A 29 -3.09 19.75 -27.85
N TYR A 30 -3.05 18.76 -26.94
CA TYR A 30 -2.50 18.91 -25.61
C TYR A 30 -1.00 19.26 -25.65
N ASP A 31 -0.22 18.51 -26.44
CA ASP A 31 1.21 18.72 -26.58
C ASP A 31 1.56 20.10 -27.17
N MET A 32 0.75 20.57 -28.10
CA MET A 32 0.93 21.92 -28.68
C MET A 32 0.68 23.03 -27.65
N MET A 33 -0.37 22.90 -26.82
CA MET A 33 -0.62 23.86 -25.73
C MET A 33 0.48 23.81 -24.67
N TYR A 34 0.96 22.62 -24.32
CA TYR A 34 2.05 22.43 -23.37
C TYR A 34 3.35 23.07 -23.89
N ARG A 35 3.69 22.86 -25.16
CA ARG A 35 4.86 23.48 -25.81
C ARG A 35 4.75 24.99 -25.89
N GLU A 36 3.55 25.55 -26.16
CA GLU A 36 3.31 26.99 -26.12
C GLU A 36 3.62 27.55 -24.73
N LEU A 37 3.12 26.90 -23.68
CA LEU A 37 3.39 27.28 -22.29
C LEU A 37 4.89 27.26 -21.98
N GLU A 38 5.59 26.17 -22.34
CA GLU A 38 7.06 26.08 -22.14
C GLU A 38 7.81 27.21 -22.83
N ASN A 39 7.41 27.57 -24.07
CA ASN A 39 8.09 28.64 -24.81
C ASN A 39 7.87 30.02 -24.17
N ILE A 40 6.68 30.30 -23.65
CA ILE A 40 6.39 31.53 -22.91
C ILE A 40 7.22 31.58 -21.63
N GLU A 41 7.28 30.49 -20.88
CA GLU A 41 8.05 30.44 -19.62
C GLU A 41 9.56 30.50 -19.86
N LYS A 42 10.08 29.91 -20.93
CA LYS A 42 11.48 30.09 -21.35
C LYS A 42 11.81 31.53 -21.72
N ALA A 43 10.88 32.24 -22.37
CA ALA A 43 11.07 33.66 -22.73
C ALA A 43 10.94 34.59 -21.51
N HIS A 44 10.24 34.19 -20.47
CA HIS A 44 9.95 34.95 -19.26
C HIS A 44 10.17 34.09 -17.99
N PRO A 45 11.43 33.80 -17.62
CA PRO A 45 11.70 32.91 -16.46
C PRO A 45 11.13 33.40 -15.13
N ASP A 46 10.98 34.70 -14.98
CA ASP A 46 10.37 35.36 -13.79
C ASP A 46 8.84 35.15 -13.69
N TRP A 47 8.20 34.64 -14.73
CA TRP A 47 6.78 34.27 -14.71
C TRP A 47 6.52 32.81 -14.33
N VAL A 48 7.59 32.02 -14.21
CA VAL A 48 7.47 30.60 -13.80
C VAL A 48 7.08 30.55 -12.34
N THR A 49 6.00 29.82 -12.03
CA THR A 49 5.56 29.58 -10.67
C THR A 49 5.63 28.09 -10.32
N PRO A 50 5.80 27.72 -9.05
CA PRO A 50 5.93 26.32 -8.63
C PRO A 50 4.73 25.43 -9.00
N ASP A 51 3.57 26.01 -9.19
CA ASP A 51 2.31 25.36 -9.56
C ASP A 51 2.11 25.23 -11.09
N SER A 52 3.05 25.74 -11.90
CA SER A 52 2.95 25.56 -13.35
C SER A 52 3.01 24.07 -13.74
N PRO A 53 2.16 23.62 -14.70
CA PRO A 53 2.26 22.28 -15.26
C PRO A 53 3.65 21.89 -15.73
N THR A 54 4.47 22.84 -16.18
CA THR A 54 5.86 22.63 -16.63
C THR A 54 6.82 22.30 -15.49
N GLN A 55 6.43 22.59 -14.24
CA GLN A 55 7.28 22.38 -13.05
C GLN A 55 7.00 21.03 -12.34
N ARG A 56 6.15 20.17 -12.91
CA ARG A 56 5.85 18.86 -12.30
C ARG A 56 7.05 17.95 -12.18
N VAL A 57 7.98 17.99 -13.12
CA VAL A 57 9.18 17.16 -13.11
C VAL A 57 10.41 18.05 -12.92
N GLY A 58 10.86 18.16 -11.66
CA GLY A 58 12.09 18.88 -11.33
C GLY A 58 13.33 18.13 -11.79
N SER A 59 14.39 18.86 -12.13
CA SER A 59 15.69 18.30 -12.50
C SER A 59 16.64 18.11 -11.32
N LYS A 60 16.28 18.59 -10.12
CA LYS A 60 17.13 18.57 -8.94
C LYS A 60 17.08 17.20 -8.27
N ILE A 61 18.21 16.51 -8.25
CA ILE A 61 18.39 15.27 -7.49
C ILE A 61 18.51 15.64 -6.01
N SER A 62 17.73 14.95 -5.15
CA SER A 62 17.78 15.14 -3.71
C SER A 62 19.01 14.45 -3.10
N GLY A 63 19.62 15.06 -2.10
CA GLY A 63 20.68 14.44 -1.30
C GLY A 63 20.16 13.55 -0.17
N GLY A 64 18.82 13.44 -0.03
CA GLY A 64 18.11 12.73 1.02
C GLY A 64 16.72 13.34 1.19
N PHE A 65 15.94 12.79 2.13
CA PHE A 65 14.62 13.29 2.46
C PHE A 65 14.62 13.96 3.83
N GLU A 66 14.22 15.22 3.86
CA GLU A 66 14.06 15.95 5.13
C GLU A 66 12.90 15.39 5.94
N LYS A 67 13.02 15.47 7.26
CA LYS A 67 11.93 15.07 8.16
C LYS A 67 10.94 16.23 8.32
N TYR A 68 9.67 15.88 8.38
CA TYR A 68 8.57 16.83 8.60
C TYR A 68 7.63 16.29 9.66
N THR A 69 7.34 17.14 10.68
CA THR A 69 6.39 16.80 11.72
C THR A 69 4.98 17.22 11.29
N HIS A 70 4.04 16.27 11.29
CA HIS A 70 2.64 16.53 10.95
C HIS A 70 1.97 17.41 12.01
N ASP A 71 1.22 18.44 11.60
CA ASP A 71 0.46 19.29 12.51
C ASP A 71 -0.61 18.49 13.29
N ARG A 72 -1.21 17.53 12.62
CA ARG A 72 -2.11 16.52 13.21
C ARG A 72 -1.62 15.12 12.86
N PRO A 73 -1.49 14.22 13.85
CA PRO A 73 -1.02 12.86 13.58
C PRO A 73 -1.81 12.16 12.49
N MET A 74 -1.13 11.38 11.67
CA MET A 74 -1.72 10.46 10.70
C MET A 74 -1.92 9.11 11.36
N LEU A 75 -3.11 8.91 11.96
CA LEU A 75 -3.43 7.69 12.69
C LEU A 75 -3.49 6.46 11.77
N SER A 76 -3.17 5.30 12.32
CA SER A 76 -3.47 4.02 11.71
C SER A 76 -4.94 3.68 11.91
N LEU A 77 -5.45 2.69 11.18
CA LEU A 77 -6.78 2.12 11.44
C LEU A 77 -6.63 0.86 12.30
N GLY A 78 -7.66 0.56 13.10
CA GLY A 78 -7.82 -0.76 13.68
C GLY A 78 -8.31 -1.72 12.60
N ASP A 79 -7.93 -3.01 12.68
CA ASP A 79 -8.33 -4.04 11.74
C ASP A 79 -9.36 -4.98 12.36
N VAL A 80 -10.33 -5.42 11.54
CA VAL A 80 -11.24 -6.54 11.83
C VAL A 80 -11.20 -7.52 10.66
N PHE A 81 -11.42 -8.80 10.97
CA PHE A 81 -11.26 -9.91 10.03
C PHE A 81 -12.54 -10.75 9.89
N SER A 82 -13.62 -10.39 10.59
CA SER A 82 -14.89 -11.09 10.54
C SER A 82 -16.07 -10.14 10.67
N ASP A 83 -17.23 -10.64 10.24
CA ASP A 83 -18.49 -9.91 10.35
C ASP A 83 -18.87 -9.66 11.82
N ASP A 84 -18.58 -10.61 12.71
CA ASP A 84 -18.88 -10.48 14.14
C ASP A 84 -18.04 -9.38 14.79
N GLU A 85 -16.75 -9.30 14.48
CA GLU A 85 -15.89 -8.19 14.93
C GLU A 85 -16.39 -6.82 14.40
N LEU A 86 -16.94 -6.79 13.17
CA LEU A 86 -17.53 -5.57 12.62
C LEU A 86 -18.84 -5.21 13.33
N ARG A 87 -19.66 -6.18 13.72
CA ARG A 87 -20.85 -5.96 14.56
C ARG A 87 -20.49 -5.46 15.95
N GLU A 88 -19.42 -5.98 16.55
CA GLU A 88 -18.89 -5.48 17.83
C GLU A 88 -18.42 -4.02 17.71
N PHE A 89 -17.79 -3.65 16.59
CA PHE A 89 -17.45 -2.25 16.32
C PHE A 89 -18.71 -1.37 16.26
N ASP A 90 -19.74 -1.76 15.52
CA ASP A 90 -21.00 -1.03 15.41
C ASP A 90 -21.68 -0.88 16.79
N GLN A 91 -21.75 -1.96 17.57
CA GLN A 91 -22.34 -1.93 18.89
C GLN A 91 -21.63 -0.93 19.82
N ARG A 92 -20.29 -0.96 19.83
CA ARG A 92 -19.48 0.00 20.61
C ARG A 92 -19.72 1.44 20.19
N VAL A 93 -19.78 1.71 18.87
CA VAL A 93 -20.05 3.06 18.34
C VAL A 93 -21.44 3.53 18.77
N ARG A 94 -22.46 2.69 18.69
CA ARG A 94 -23.83 3.00 19.13
C ARG A 94 -23.93 3.26 20.61
N ASP A 95 -23.25 2.46 21.41
CA ASP A 95 -23.22 2.61 22.87
C ASP A 95 -22.55 3.94 23.26
N ASP A 96 -21.41 4.26 22.67
CA ASP A 96 -20.67 5.50 22.88
C ASP A 96 -21.45 6.76 22.43
N LEU A 97 -22.33 6.63 21.43
CA LEU A 97 -23.20 7.71 20.94
C LEU A 97 -24.59 7.75 21.60
N GLY A 98 -24.90 6.81 22.52
CA GLY A 98 -26.15 6.80 23.25
C GLY A 98 -27.39 6.47 22.41
N GLY A 99 -27.22 5.71 21.31
CA GLY A 99 -28.30 5.24 20.44
C GLY A 99 -28.81 6.28 19.44
N GLU A 100 -28.05 7.33 19.16
CA GLU A 100 -28.37 8.29 18.10
C GLU A 100 -28.41 7.64 16.71
N ASP A 101 -29.06 8.29 15.77
CA ASP A 101 -29.03 7.90 14.36
C ASP A 101 -27.59 7.92 13.85
N LEU A 102 -27.20 6.84 13.18
CA LEU A 102 -25.84 6.59 12.74
C LEU A 102 -25.81 6.24 11.27
N GLU A 103 -24.93 6.90 10.54
CA GLU A 103 -24.60 6.58 9.16
C GLU A 103 -23.14 6.22 9.04
N TYR A 104 -22.83 5.25 8.18
CA TYR A 104 -21.49 4.87 7.78
C TYR A 104 -21.24 5.23 6.32
N VAL A 105 -20.03 5.69 6.03
CA VAL A 105 -19.46 5.70 4.68
C VAL A 105 -18.43 4.58 4.60
N VAL A 106 -18.60 3.70 3.61
CA VAL A 106 -17.72 2.56 3.37
C VAL A 106 -16.95 2.79 2.10
N GLU A 107 -15.63 2.73 2.18
CA GLU A 107 -14.68 3.03 1.10
C GLU A 107 -13.77 1.84 0.87
N LEU A 108 -13.31 1.62 -0.37
CA LEU A 108 -12.24 0.65 -0.64
C LEU A 108 -10.95 1.06 0.05
N LYS A 109 -10.31 0.12 0.72
CA LYS A 109 -8.98 0.30 1.31
C LYS A 109 -7.93 0.04 0.24
N ILE A 110 -7.43 1.13 -0.32
CA ILE A 110 -6.40 1.07 -1.36
C ILE A 110 -5.08 0.60 -0.75
N ASP A 111 -4.41 -0.31 -1.42
CA ASP A 111 -3.10 -0.82 -0.99
C ASP A 111 -1.97 0.00 -1.62
N GLY A 112 -1.51 0.99 -0.88
CA GLY A 112 -0.50 1.95 -1.30
C GLY A 112 0.25 2.56 -0.11
N LEU A 113 0.58 3.85 -0.25
CA LEU A 113 1.24 4.63 0.80
C LEU A 113 0.42 5.88 1.13
N ALA A 114 0.13 6.04 2.42
CA ALA A 114 -0.51 7.23 2.91
C ALA A 114 0.42 8.45 2.81
N VAL A 115 -0.08 9.51 2.19
CA VAL A 115 0.62 10.77 1.97
C VAL A 115 -0.27 11.93 2.41
N ASN A 116 0.35 12.94 3.02
CA ASN A 116 -0.26 14.22 3.35
C ASN A 116 0.20 15.28 2.33
N LEU A 117 -0.75 15.94 1.69
CA LEU A 117 -0.53 17.01 0.72
C LEU A 117 -0.90 18.35 1.37
N ILE A 118 0.03 19.29 1.37
CA ILE A 118 -0.14 20.61 1.98
C ILE A 118 -0.31 21.65 0.89
N TYR A 119 -1.39 22.40 0.98
CA TYR A 119 -1.73 23.51 0.10
C TYR A 119 -1.82 24.80 0.89
N GLU A 120 -1.24 25.87 0.37
CA GLU A 120 -1.36 27.23 0.89
C GLU A 120 -1.96 28.14 -0.19
N GLN A 121 -3.07 28.81 0.13
CA GLN A 121 -3.80 29.65 -0.83
C GLN A 121 -4.09 28.93 -2.16
N GLY A 122 -4.44 27.65 -2.07
CA GLY A 122 -4.72 26.79 -3.22
C GLY A 122 -3.49 26.22 -3.94
N GLN A 123 -2.27 26.63 -3.62
CA GLN A 123 -1.05 26.13 -4.26
C GLN A 123 -0.48 24.92 -3.52
N PHE A 124 -0.09 23.89 -4.24
CA PHE A 124 0.62 22.73 -3.67
C PHE A 124 2.02 23.13 -3.20
N ILE A 125 2.25 23.03 -1.90
CA ILE A 125 3.52 23.41 -1.27
C ILE A 125 4.35 22.19 -0.92
N ARG A 126 3.72 21.14 -0.36
CA ARG A 126 4.48 20.01 0.21
C ARG A 126 3.72 18.70 0.12
N GLY A 127 4.46 17.60 -0.11
CA GLY A 127 3.99 16.23 0.04
C GLY A 127 4.85 15.48 1.04
N VAL A 128 4.21 14.83 2.02
CA VAL A 128 4.89 14.17 3.15
C VAL A 128 4.36 12.76 3.33
N THR A 129 5.25 11.79 3.52
CA THR A 129 4.84 10.42 3.86
C THR A 129 4.22 10.39 5.26
N ARG A 130 3.38 9.39 5.55
CA ARG A 130 2.87 9.19 6.91
C ARG A 130 4.00 9.03 7.94
N GLY A 131 5.09 8.33 7.57
CA GLY A 131 6.14 7.96 8.50
C GLY A 131 5.60 7.11 9.64
N ASP A 132 5.98 7.45 10.88
CA ASP A 132 5.48 6.82 12.09
C ASP A 132 4.10 7.37 12.54
N GLY A 133 3.53 8.27 11.76
CA GLY A 133 2.28 8.97 12.03
C GLY A 133 2.45 10.37 12.65
N VAL A 134 3.60 10.66 13.22
CA VAL A 134 3.97 11.97 13.78
C VAL A 134 5.00 12.67 12.90
N VAL A 135 6.03 11.94 12.48
CA VAL A 135 7.11 12.45 11.64
C VAL A 135 7.17 11.64 10.34
N GLY A 136 7.05 12.31 9.21
CA GLY A 136 7.18 11.75 7.89
C GLY A 136 8.42 12.28 7.15
N GLU A 137 8.58 11.84 5.91
CA GLU A 137 9.62 12.29 4.99
C GLU A 137 9.03 13.26 3.97
N ASP A 138 9.70 14.38 3.74
CA ASP A 138 9.34 15.34 2.69
C ASP A 138 9.72 14.76 1.32
N ILE A 139 8.70 14.37 0.57
CA ILE A 139 8.81 13.79 -0.77
C ILE A 139 8.19 14.69 -1.84
N THR A 140 8.15 15.98 -1.59
CA THR A 140 7.46 16.98 -2.43
C THR A 140 7.81 16.86 -3.91
N ASN A 141 9.09 16.74 -4.26
CA ASN A 141 9.53 16.67 -5.65
C ASN A 141 8.99 15.40 -6.36
N ASN A 142 8.92 14.29 -5.64
CA ASN A 142 8.40 13.03 -6.18
C ASN A 142 6.87 13.08 -6.31
N VAL A 143 6.18 13.56 -5.29
CA VAL A 143 4.72 13.72 -5.29
C VAL A 143 4.26 14.66 -6.40
N ARG A 144 5.00 15.73 -6.67
CA ARG A 144 4.72 16.68 -7.75
C ARG A 144 4.64 16.03 -9.13
N THR A 145 5.32 14.90 -9.34
CA THR A 145 5.29 14.16 -10.62
C THR A 145 4.00 13.37 -10.83
N ILE A 146 3.20 13.15 -9.79
CA ILE A 146 1.96 12.36 -9.84
C ILE A 146 0.86 13.19 -10.51
N ARG A 147 0.43 12.76 -11.69
CA ARG A 147 -0.50 13.52 -12.55
C ARG A 147 -1.90 13.69 -11.97
N THR A 148 -2.36 12.77 -11.13
CA THR A 148 -3.67 12.82 -10.46
C THR A 148 -3.68 13.73 -9.23
N ILE A 149 -2.57 14.36 -8.88
CA ILE A 149 -2.48 15.37 -7.82
C ILE A 149 -2.48 16.76 -8.47
N PRO A 150 -3.51 17.61 -8.23
CA PRO A 150 -3.52 18.97 -8.74
C PRO A 150 -2.43 19.80 -8.05
N LEU A 151 -1.69 20.60 -8.82
CA LEU A 151 -0.71 21.55 -8.26
C LEU A 151 -1.39 22.83 -7.78
N HIS A 152 -2.62 23.07 -8.22
CA HIS A 152 -3.46 24.17 -7.75
C HIS A 152 -4.89 23.69 -7.55
N ILE A 153 -5.50 24.05 -6.43
CA ILE A 153 -6.91 23.81 -6.10
C ILE A 153 -7.67 25.11 -5.99
N ALA A 154 -8.94 25.11 -6.40
CA ALA A 154 -9.79 26.30 -6.32
C ALA A 154 -10.27 26.51 -4.86
N SER A 155 -9.42 27.08 -4.03
CA SER A 155 -9.72 27.36 -2.63
C SER A 155 -9.05 28.65 -2.19
N ASP A 156 -9.82 29.49 -1.49
CA ASP A 156 -9.33 30.70 -0.83
C ASP A 156 -8.82 30.42 0.60
N SER A 157 -8.86 29.17 1.03
CA SER A 157 -8.35 28.78 2.35
C SER A 157 -6.85 29.04 2.44
N PRO A 158 -6.36 29.70 3.50
CA PRO A 158 -4.94 29.96 3.65
C PRO A 158 -4.12 28.68 3.84
N HIS A 159 -4.72 27.58 4.38
CA HIS A 159 -4.06 26.33 4.60
C HIS A 159 -5.03 25.14 4.52
N ILE A 160 -4.69 24.15 3.73
CA ILE A 160 -5.43 22.88 3.60
C ILE A 160 -4.44 21.72 3.55
N GLU A 161 -4.68 20.70 4.35
CA GLU A 161 -4.01 19.41 4.27
C GLU A 161 -4.95 18.34 3.74
N ILE A 162 -4.58 17.70 2.64
CA ILE A 162 -5.34 16.63 2.01
C ILE A 162 -4.57 15.32 2.16
N ARG A 163 -5.22 14.32 2.71
CA ARG A 163 -4.65 12.99 2.93
C ARG A 163 -5.25 11.99 1.95
N GLY A 164 -4.41 11.11 1.50
CA GLY A 164 -4.81 10.08 0.55
C GLY A 164 -3.76 9.00 0.41
N GLU A 165 -4.00 8.11 -0.54
CA GLU A 165 -3.13 6.98 -0.82
C GLU A 165 -2.49 7.13 -2.19
N VAL A 166 -1.15 7.13 -2.22
CA VAL A 166 -0.39 6.96 -3.45
C VAL A 166 -0.31 5.48 -3.75
N TYR A 167 -0.67 5.10 -4.96
CA TYR A 167 -0.66 3.71 -5.41
C TYR A 167 -0.07 3.57 -6.80
N MET A 168 0.33 2.37 -7.14
CA MET A 168 0.74 2.02 -8.50
C MET A 168 -0.39 1.24 -9.18
N PRO A 169 -0.94 1.72 -10.31
CA PRO A 169 -1.89 0.96 -11.11
C PRO A 169 -1.32 -0.41 -11.51
N ILE A 170 -2.16 -1.44 -11.57
CA ILE A 170 -1.74 -2.82 -11.89
C ILE A 170 -0.98 -2.88 -13.21
N THR A 171 -1.46 -2.20 -14.26
CA THR A 171 -0.79 -2.16 -15.57
C THR A 171 0.61 -1.52 -15.50
N SER A 172 0.79 -0.49 -14.67
CA SER A 172 2.09 0.15 -14.45
C SER A 172 3.04 -0.76 -13.68
N PHE A 173 2.52 -1.50 -12.69
CA PHE A 173 3.26 -2.48 -11.92
C PHE A 173 3.76 -3.64 -12.79
N GLU A 174 2.90 -4.20 -13.63
CA GLU A 174 3.26 -5.27 -14.56
C GLU A 174 4.33 -4.83 -15.56
N ALA A 175 4.18 -3.65 -16.16
CA ALA A 175 5.15 -3.09 -17.09
C ALA A 175 6.51 -2.83 -16.40
N LEU A 176 6.50 -2.28 -15.18
CA LEU A 176 7.70 -2.06 -14.39
C LEU A 176 8.43 -3.38 -14.06
N ASN A 177 7.69 -4.38 -13.62
CA ASN A 177 8.28 -5.67 -13.29
C ASN A 177 8.79 -6.42 -14.53
N GLN A 178 8.14 -6.24 -15.69
CA GLN A 178 8.67 -6.77 -16.95
C GLN A 178 10.01 -6.10 -17.29
N GLN A 179 10.09 -4.77 -17.24
CA GLN A 179 11.35 -4.05 -17.47
C GLN A 179 12.46 -4.51 -16.50
N ARG A 180 12.13 -4.66 -15.20
CA ARG A 180 13.12 -5.14 -14.22
C ARG A 180 13.65 -6.53 -14.54
N ARG A 181 12.79 -7.44 -15.02
CA ARG A 181 13.23 -8.76 -15.48
C ARG A 181 14.14 -8.68 -16.71
N ASP A 182 13.82 -7.81 -17.65
CA ASP A 182 14.63 -7.57 -18.86
C ASP A 182 15.99 -6.98 -18.50
N ASP A 183 16.05 -6.17 -17.44
CA ASP A 183 17.27 -5.57 -16.87
C ASP A 183 17.99 -6.49 -15.86
N GLU A 184 17.58 -7.75 -15.71
CA GLU A 184 18.10 -8.72 -14.73
C GLU A 184 18.01 -8.25 -13.27
N LEU A 185 17.03 -7.39 -12.95
CA LEU A 185 16.77 -6.89 -11.61
C LEU A 185 15.62 -7.69 -10.96
N GLU A 186 15.67 -7.83 -9.65
CA GLU A 186 14.60 -8.48 -8.90
C GLU A 186 13.27 -7.70 -9.02
N PRO A 187 12.16 -8.34 -9.45
CA PRO A 187 10.85 -7.70 -9.51
C PRO A 187 10.34 -7.27 -8.14
N PHE A 188 9.53 -6.22 -8.09
CA PHE A 188 8.82 -5.87 -6.86
C PHE A 188 7.78 -6.92 -6.51
N ALA A 189 7.63 -7.22 -5.22
CA ALA A 189 6.73 -8.25 -4.72
C ALA A 189 5.24 -7.92 -4.96
N ASN A 190 4.86 -6.64 -4.83
CA ASN A 190 3.49 -6.17 -5.00
C ASN A 190 3.46 -4.68 -5.41
N PRO A 191 2.28 -4.16 -5.86
CA PRO A 191 2.13 -2.77 -6.26
C PRO A 191 2.45 -1.76 -5.14
N ARG A 192 2.16 -2.08 -3.88
CA ARG A 192 2.49 -1.23 -2.73
C ARG A 192 3.99 -1.03 -2.57
N ASN A 193 4.76 -2.13 -2.61
CA ASN A 193 6.22 -2.06 -2.52
C ASN A 193 6.83 -1.31 -3.71
N ALA A 194 6.27 -1.49 -4.90
CA ALA A 194 6.68 -0.76 -6.09
C ALA A 194 6.39 0.75 -5.97
N ALA A 195 5.23 1.12 -5.43
CA ALA A 195 4.88 2.52 -5.14
C ALA A 195 5.82 3.13 -4.10
N ALA A 196 6.09 2.40 -2.99
CA ALA A 196 7.01 2.84 -1.94
C ALA A 196 8.42 3.09 -2.49
N GLY A 197 8.98 2.13 -3.22
CA GLY A 197 10.29 2.26 -3.85
C GLY A 197 10.34 3.40 -4.87
N SER A 198 9.23 3.68 -5.56
CA SER A 198 9.14 4.77 -6.54
C SER A 198 9.05 6.14 -5.89
N LEU A 199 8.34 6.29 -4.76
CA LEU A 199 8.26 7.55 -4.01
C LEU A 199 9.57 7.91 -3.29
N ARG A 200 10.43 6.94 -3.03
CA ARG A 200 11.73 7.14 -2.36
C ARG A 200 12.91 7.26 -3.32
N GLN A 201 12.66 7.54 -4.60
CA GLN A 201 13.73 7.84 -5.55
C GLN A 201 14.30 9.23 -5.29
N LEU A 202 15.63 9.33 -5.24
CA LEU A 202 16.29 10.62 -5.09
C LEU A 202 16.14 11.49 -6.35
N ASP A 203 16.02 10.86 -7.51
CA ASP A 203 15.76 11.53 -8.78
C ASP A 203 14.25 11.47 -9.11
N PRO A 204 13.53 12.60 -9.06
CA PRO A 204 12.09 12.64 -9.34
C PRO A 204 11.73 12.25 -10.78
N ARG A 205 12.67 12.27 -11.71
CA ARG A 205 12.46 11.81 -13.10
C ARG A 205 12.17 10.30 -13.14
N ILE A 206 12.80 9.53 -12.24
CA ILE A 206 12.53 8.10 -12.10
C ILE A 206 11.09 7.91 -11.57
N THR A 207 10.69 8.67 -10.55
CA THR A 207 9.32 8.63 -10.02
C THR A 207 8.28 8.98 -11.10
N ALA A 208 8.56 9.99 -11.94
CA ALA A 208 7.67 10.39 -13.03
C ALA A 208 7.40 9.25 -14.03
N GLN A 209 8.40 8.41 -14.31
CA GLN A 209 8.29 7.26 -15.22
C GLN A 209 7.46 6.11 -14.63
N ARG A 210 7.27 6.08 -13.31
CA ARG A 210 6.53 5.01 -12.59
C ARG A 210 5.02 5.08 -12.74
N LYS A 211 4.48 6.20 -13.24
CA LYS A 211 3.04 6.43 -13.47
C LYS A 211 2.18 6.13 -12.23
N LEU A 212 2.62 6.64 -11.08
CA LEU A 212 1.86 6.57 -9.83
C LEU A 212 0.57 7.39 -9.94
N ALA A 213 -0.43 7.01 -9.13
CA ALA A 213 -1.67 7.74 -8.98
C ALA A 213 -2.01 7.95 -7.49
N PHE A 214 -3.01 8.79 -7.22
CA PHE A 214 -3.38 9.18 -5.87
C PHE A 214 -4.88 9.21 -5.71
N PHE A 215 -5.41 8.57 -4.67
CA PHE A 215 -6.79 8.73 -4.22
C PHE A 215 -6.83 9.57 -2.95
N ALA A 216 -7.56 10.68 -2.98
CA ALA A 216 -7.83 11.50 -1.80
C ALA A 216 -9.01 10.94 -1.00
N TYR A 217 -8.90 10.89 0.34
CA TYR A 217 -9.94 10.33 1.20
C TYR A 217 -10.14 11.05 2.54
N ALA A 218 -9.27 11.98 2.93
CA ALA A 218 -9.38 12.67 4.21
C ALA A 218 -8.80 14.09 4.17
N LEU A 219 -9.22 14.92 5.13
CA LEU A 219 -8.54 16.16 5.49
C LEU A 219 -7.63 15.95 6.70
N GLY A 220 -6.46 16.58 6.67
CA GLY A 220 -5.61 16.78 7.83
C GLY A 220 -6.02 18.03 8.58
N GLY A 221 -5.20 19.09 8.48
CA GLY A 221 -5.55 20.43 8.91
C GLY A 221 -6.32 21.20 7.83
N ASN A 222 -7.20 22.11 8.21
CA ASN A 222 -7.78 23.07 7.30
C ASN A 222 -8.07 24.40 8.01
N SER A 223 -8.17 25.47 7.24
CA SER A 223 -8.56 26.78 7.71
C SER A 223 -9.67 27.34 6.83
N GLY A 224 -10.87 27.54 7.40
CA GLY A 224 -11.96 28.23 6.71
C GLY A 224 -12.83 27.37 5.80
N ILE A 225 -12.65 26.03 5.81
CA ILE A 225 -13.54 25.10 5.11
C ILE A 225 -14.46 24.44 6.13
N THR A 226 -15.76 24.54 5.92
CA THR A 226 -16.77 23.86 6.73
C THR A 226 -17.28 22.64 5.96
N ILE A 227 -17.03 21.46 6.51
CA ILE A 227 -17.51 20.17 6.02
C ILE A 227 -18.01 19.41 7.24
N GLU A 228 -19.20 18.84 7.14
CA GLU A 228 -19.89 18.22 8.28
C GLU A 228 -19.88 16.69 8.23
N SER A 229 -19.54 16.09 7.08
CA SER A 229 -19.57 14.66 6.91
C SER A 229 -18.48 14.12 5.98
N GLN A 230 -18.20 12.82 6.09
CA GLN A 230 -17.26 12.11 5.20
C GLN A 230 -17.74 12.14 3.74
N GLU A 231 -19.03 11.99 3.50
CA GLU A 231 -19.59 12.04 2.14
C GLU A 231 -19.40 13.43 1.51
N GLU A 232 -19.70 14.51 2.25
CA GLU A 232 -19.44 15.88 1.79
C GLU A 232 -17.96 16.13 1.53
N LEU A 233 -17.08 15.56 2.37
CA LEU A 233 -15.64 15.64 2.17
C LEU A 233 -15.22 15.02 0.84
N LEU A 234 -15.68 13.80 0.53
CA LEU A 234 -15.35 13.13 -0.73
C LEU A 234 -15.85 13.95 -1.94
N GLN A 235 -17.04 14.55 -1.84
CA GLN A 235 -17.57 15.42 -2.86
C GLN A 235 -16.73 16.71 -3.02
N ALA A 236 -16.31 17.33 -1.93
CA ALA A 236 -15.46 18.52 -1.95
C ALA A 236 -14.07 18.22 -2.54
N LEU A 237 -13.49 17.07 -2.24
CA LEU A 237 -12.20 16.63 -2.82
C LEU A 237 -12.32 16.45 -4.34
N ALA A 238 -13.43 15.90 -4.83
CA ALA A 238 -13.70 15.81 -6.26
C ALA A 238 -13.86 17.20 -6.92
N GLN A 239 -14.48 18.17 -6.25
CA GLN A 239 -14.57 19.55 -6.70
C GLN A 239 -13.20 20.26 -6.75
N PHE A 240 -12.27 19.88 -5.89
CA PHE A 240 -10.87 20.30 -5.94
C PHE A 240 -10.04 19.56 -7.00
N HIS A 241 -10.67 18.77 -7.86
CA HIS A 241 -10.06 17.99 -8.93
C HIS A 241 -9.16 16.84 -8.45
N PHE A 242 -9.30 16.38 -7.20
CA PHE A 242 -8.70 15.14 -6.78
C PHE A 242 -9.44 13.93 -7.34
N GLN A 243 -8.68 12.88 -7.61
CA GLN A 243 -9.27 11.57 -7.83
C GLN A 243 -9.78 11.04 -6.48
N VAL A 244 -11.09 10.80 -6.41
CA VAL A 244 -11.76 10.13 -5.29
C VAL A 244 -12.19 8.76 -5.76
N ASN A 245 -12.02 7.73 -4.94
CA ASN A 245 -12.46 6.39 -5.30
C ASN A 245 -13.99 6.40 -5.49
N PRO A 246 -14.53 6.00 -6.66
CA PRO A 246 -15.96 6.09 -6.94
C PRO A 246 -16.79 5.00 -6.25
N GLU A 247 -16.15 4.00 -5.67
CA GLU A 247 -16.80 2.80 -5.14
C GLU A 247 -17.25 2.94 -3.67
N TYR A 248 -17.27 4.18 -3.14
CA TYR A 248 -17.81 4.39 -1.79
C TYR A 248 -19.35 4.34 -1.77
N ARG A 249 -19.91 3.92 -0.62
CA ARG A 249 -21.35 3.89 -0.38
C ARG A 249 -21.66 4.32 1.05
N LYS A 250 -22.87 4.86 1.25
CA LYS A 250 -23.39 5.26 2.56
C LYS A 250 -24.48 4.28 3.02
N PHE A 251 -24.46 3.93 4.32
CA PHE A 251 -25.37 2.97 4.93
C PHE A 251 -25.82 3.46 6.31
N THR A 252 -27.03 3.02 6.73
CA THR A 252 -27.63 3.34 8.03
C THR A 252 -27.59 2.18 9.00
N ASN A 253 -27.25 0.97 8.54
CA ASN A 253 -27.16 -0.22 9.38
C ASN A 253 -25.94 -1.06 8.99
N ILE A 254 -25.48 -1.87 9.95
CA ILE A 254 -24.24 -2.64 9.79
C ILE A 254 -24.42 -3.87 8.88
N GLU A 255 -25.61 -4.44 8.79
CA GLU A 255 -25.84 -5.63 7.95
C GLU A 255 -25.76 -5.27 6.46
N ASP A 256 -26.22 -4.07 6.06
CA ASP A 256 -26.04 -3.59 4.69
C ASP A 256 -24.57 -3.27 4.39
N VAL A 257 -23.81 -2.79 5.39
CA VAL A 257 -22.35 -2.63 5.29
C VAL A 257 -21.68 -3.97 5.01
N ILE A 258 -22.01 -5.00 5.79
CA ILE A 258 -21.48 -6.36 5.63
C ILE A 258 -21.81 -6.91 4.23
N ALA A 259 -23.07 -6.79 3.81
CA ALA A 259 -23.50 -7.22 2.48
C ALA A 259 -22.73 -6.51 1.36
N PHE A 260 -22.49 -5.20 1.51
CA PHE A 260 -21.67 -4.45 0.56
C PHE A 260 -20.21 -4.90 0.53
N ILE A 261 -19.61 -5.17 1.69
CA ILE A 261 -18.24 -5.69 1.78
C ILE A 261 -18.13 -7.03 1.03
N HIS A 262 -19.04 -7.97 1.31
CA HIS A 262 -19.04 -9.28 0.64
C HIS A 262 -19.31 -9.19 -0.87
N SER A 263 -19.99 -8.15 -1.34
CA SER A 263 -20.17 -7.93 -2.79
C SER A 263 -18.86 -7.68 -3.52
N TRP A 264 -17.77 -7.43 -2.79
CA TRP A 264 -16.42 -7.20 -3.34
C TRP A 264 -15.55 -8.46 -3.39
N ASP A 265 -15.97 -9.57 -2.82
CA ASP A 265 -15.17 -10.80 -2.76
C ASP A 265 -14.66 -11.23 -4.14
N ASP A 266 -15.53 -11.19 -5.18
CA ASP A 266 -15.16 -11.53 -6.56
C ASP A 266 -14.81 -10.31 -7.43
N ARG A 267 -15.25 -9.10 -7.04
CA ARG A 267 -15.08 -7.89 -7.87
C ARG A 267 -13.73 -7.21 -7.70
N ARG A 268 -13.12 -7.35 -6.52
CA ARG A 268 -11.85 -6.68 -6.20
C ARG A 268 -10.72 -7.00 -7.17
N ASP A 269 -10.66 -8.25 -7.68
CA ASP A 269 -9.61 -8.71 -8.58
C ASP A 269 -9.71 -8.09 -9.98
N SER A 270 -10.85 -7.49 -10.33
CA SER A 270 -11.06 -6.76 -11.58
C SER A 270 -10.68 -5.28 -11.51
N LEU A 271 -10.33 -4.76 -10.33
CA LEU A 271 -9.94 -3.38 -10.16
C LEU A 271 -8.58 -3.08 -10.81
N PRO A 272 -8.37 -1.89 -11.39
CA PRO A 272 -7.09 -1.50 -11.96
C PRO A 272 -6.03 -1.14 -10.90
N TYR A 273 -6.31 -1.33 -9.62
CA TYR A 273 -5.44 -1.06 -8.47
C TYR A 273 -5.67 -2.12 -7.39
N ALA A 274 -4.64 -2.33 -6.55
CA ALA A 274 -4.72 -3.27 -5.44
C ALA A 274 -5.51 -2.70 -4.26
N THR A 275 -6.30 -3.57 -3.61
CA THR A 275 -7.05 -3.28 -2.38
C THR A 275 -6.86 -4.41 -1.38
N ASP A 276 -6.81 -4.10 -0.09
CA ASP A 276 -6.62 -5.10 0.98
C ASP A 276 -7.82 -5.18 1.94
N GLY A 277 -8.89 -4.44 1.66
CA GLY A 277 -10.08 -4.40 2.49
C GLY A 277 -11.02 -3.26 2.17
N MET A 278 -11.88 -2.97 3.13
CA MET A 278 -12.78 -1.83 3.14
C MET A 278 -12.57 -1.02 4.41
N VAL A 279 -12.76 0.29 4.33
CA VAL A 279 -12.74 1.19 5.50
C VAL A 279 -14.16 1.62 5.79
N VAL A 280 -14.63 1.33 7.00
CA VAL A 280 -15.94 1.74 7.50
C VAL A 280 -15.75 2.95 8.41
N LYS A 281 -16.36 4.07 8.08
CA LYS A 281 -16.22 5.34 8.81
C LYS A 281 -17.58 5.86 9.22
N VAL A 282 -17.71 6.36 10.45
CA VAL A 282 -18.87 7.14 10.86
C VAL A 282 -18.96 8.39 10.00
N ASN A 283 -20.11 8.63 9.37
CA ASN A 283 -20.27 9.70 8.40
C ASN A 283 -20.19 11.11 9.00
N SER A 284 -20.86 11.35 10.13
CA SER A 284 -20.91 12.68 10.77
C SER A 284 -19.59 13.03 11.48
N PHE A 285 -18.99 14.17 11.12
CA PHE A 285 -17.79 14.66 11.77
C PHE A 285 -18.02 15.08 13.23
N ALA A 286 -19.22 15.55 13.56
CA ALA A 286 -19.58 15.82 14.95
C ALA A 286 -19.58 14.53 15.79
N GLN A 287 -20.10 13.44 15.26
CA GLN A 287 -20.06 12.12 15.92
C GLN A 287 -18.62 11.58 15.97
N GLN A 288 -17.83 11.72 14.91
CA GLN A 288 -16.41 11.35 14.93
C GLN A 288 -15.64 12.07 16.05
N ALA A 289 -15.89 13.39 16.22
CA ALA A 289 -15.24 14.18 17.26
C ALA A 289 -15.61 13.72 18.68
N ARG A 290 -16.86 13.32 18.89
CA ARG A 290 -17.33 12.77 20.17
C ARG A 290 -16.76 11.41 20.49
N LEU A 291 -16.68 10.52 19.50
CA LEU A 291 -16.07 9.19 19.63
C LEU A 291 -14.56 9.29 19.89
N GLY A 292 -13.91 10.27 19.28
CA GLY A 292 -12.49 10.55 19.48
C GLY A 292 -11.56 9.47 18.94
N ASN A 293 -10.35 9.49 19.45
CA ASN A 293 -9.26 8.61 19.04
C ASN A 293 -8.59 7.98 20.27
N THR A 294 -7.99 6.81 20.08
CA THR A 294 -6.92 6.32 20.95
C THR A 294 -5.59 6.98 20.57
N VAL A 295 -4.51 6.62 21.23
CA VAL A 295 -3.17 7.12 20.86
C VAL A 295 -2.78 6.75 19.42
N LYS A 296 -3.28 5.63 18.90
CA LYS A 296 -2.85 5.06 17.62
C LYS A 296 -3.93 5.01 16.54
N ILE A 297 -5.20 4.85 16.93
CA ILE A 297 -6.30 4.59 16.00
C ILE A 297 -7.53 5.45 16.35
N PRO A 298 -8.34 5.84 15.34
CA PRO A 298 -9.64 6.47 15.57
C PRO A 298 -10.63 5.43 16.12
N ARG A 299 -11.58 5.90 16.96
CA ARG A 299 -12.67 5.06 17.47
C ARG A 299 -13.88 5.02 16.53
N TRP A 300 -13.92 5.92 15.57
CA TRP A 300 -15.00 6.13 14.61
C TRP A 300 -14.75 5.48 13.22
N ALA A 301 -13.62 4.82 13.03
CA ALA A 301 -13.29 4.13 11.80
C ALA A 301 -12.61 2.79 12.07
N ILE A 302 -12.85 1.83 11.17
CA ILE A 302 -12.26 0.49 11.23
C ILE A 302 -11.97 0.00 9.81
N ALA A 303 -10.90 -0.78 9.65
CA ALA A 303 -10.59 -1.46 8.40
C ALA A 303 -11.06 -2.92 8.48
N TYR A 304 -11.98 -3.30 7.61
CA TYR A 304 -12.34 -4.69 7.39
C TYR A 304 -11.38 -5.28 6.36
N LYS A 305 -10.55 -6.22 6.79
CA LYS A 305 -9.55 -6.86 5.92
C LYS A 305 -10.19 -7.97 5.11
N PHE A 306 -9.98 -7.95 3.79
CA PHE A 306 -10.39 -9.08 2.95
C PHE A 306 -9.64 -10.34 3.36
N PRO A 307 -10.28 -11.51 3.30
CA PRO A 307 -9.58 -12.77 3.47
C PRO A 307 -8.43 -12.86 2.44
N PRO A 308 -7.26 -13.36 2.85
CA PRO A 308 -6.17 -13.59 1.93
C PRO A 308 -6.59 -14.62 0.87
N GLU A 309 -6.19 -14.38 -0.37
CA GLU A 309 -6.38 -15.37 -1.45
C GLU A 309 -5.67 -16.66 -1.08
N GLN A 310 -6.35 -17.79 -1.32
CA GLN A 310 -5.82 -19.11 -1.06
C GLN A 310 -5.76 -19.92 -2.35
N ALA A 311 -4.73 -20.75 -2.47
CA ALA A 311 -4.60 -21.70 -3.58
C ALA A 311 -4.24 -23.10 -3.06
N ARG A 312 -4.60 -24.12 -3.84
CA ARG A 312 -4.20 -25.50 -3.57
C ARG A 312 -3.03 -25.88 -4.46
N THR A 313 -2.04 -26.54 -3.87
CA THR A 313 -0.87 -27.03 -4.59
C THR A 313 -0.28 -28.26 -3.90
N LYS A 314 0.67 -28.91 -4.56
CA LYS A 314 1.33 -30.11 -4.04
C LYS A 314 2.70 -29.76 -3.45
N VAL A 315 3.04 -30.30 -2.28
CA VAL A 315 4.38 -30.23 -1.71
C VAL A 315 5.26 -31.24 -2.41
N LEU A 316 6.22 -30.77 -3.19
CA LEU A 316 7.16 -31.62 -3.91
C LEU A 316 8.28 -32.09 -2.99
N ASP A 317 8.77 -31.19 -2.14
CA ASP A 317 9.81 -31.46 -1.15
C ASP A 317 9.74 -30.43 -0.02
N ILE A 318 10.45 -30.68 1.07
CA ILE A 318 10.66 -29.72 2.17
C ILE A 318 12.16 -29.50 2.33
N SER A 319 12.60 -28.32 1.96
CA SER A 319 13.99 -27.89 2.07
C SER A 319 14.22 -27.06 3.34
N VAL A 320 15.46 -27.00 3.80
CA VAL A 320 15.85 -26.27 5.01
C VAL A 320 16.93 -25.27 4.66
N SER A 321 16.70 -24.00 4.99
CA SER A 321 17.67 -22.91 4.83
C SER A 321 18.23 -22.47 6.20
N LEU A 322 19.44 -21.91 6.20
CA LEU A 322 20.06 -21.29 7.37
C LEU A 322 19.95 -19.77 7.27
N GLY A 323 19.44 -19.16 8.34
CA GLY A 323 19.48 -17.71 8.49
C GLY A 323 20.78 -17.23 9.16
N ARG A 324 21.00 -15.92 9.16
CA ARG A 324 22.18 -15.24 9.74
C ARG A 324 22.48 -15.56 11.20
N THR A 325 21.48 -16.00 11.95
CA THR A 325 21.61 -16.40 13.37
C THR A 325 21.85 -17.90 13.55
N GLY A 326 22.04 -18.64 12.46
CA GLY A 326 22.22 -20.09 12.46
C GLY A 326 20.90 -20.88 12.60
N VAL A 327 19.75 -20.22 12.57
CA VAL A 327 18.43 -20.86 12.63
C VAL A 327 18.15 -21.61 11.33
N LEU A 328 17.70 -22.86 11.46
CA LEU A 328 17.23 -23.68 10.37
C LEU A 328 15.73 -23.42 10.15
N THR A 329 15.38 -22.91 8.99
CA THR A 329 13.99 -22.58 8.61
C THR A 329 13.54 -23.53 7.52
N PRO A 330 12.51 -24.37 7.76
CA PRO A 330 11.94 -25.23 6.74
C PRO A 330 11.02 -24.46 5.80
N ALA A 331 11.01 -24.83 4.53
CA ALA A 331 10.12 -24.31 3.52
C ALA A 331 9.65 -25.44 2.60
N ALA A 332 8.38 -25.39 2.20
CA ALA A 332 7.83 -26.30 1.22
C ALA A 332 8.21 -25.84 -0.20
N ASP A 333 8.83 -26.72 -0.96
CA ASP A 333 9.00 -26.58 -2.40
C ASP A 333 7.74 -27.13 -3.08
N LEU A 334 7.03 -26.26 -3.84
CA LEU A 334 5.66 -26.49 -4.30
C LEU A 334 5.61 -26.71 -5.81
N GLU A 335 4.64 -27.50 -6.24
CA GLU A 335 4.20 -27.43 -7.63
C GLU A 335 3.77 -25.97 -7.91
N PRO A 336 4.27 -25.35 -9.01
CA PRO A 336 3.98 -23.94 -9.29
C PRO A 336 2.49 -23.68 -9.38
N VAL A 337 2.02 -22.71 -8.63
CA VAL A 337 0.60 -22.31 -8.59
C VAL A 337 0.47 -20.79 -8.60
N HIS A 338 -0.57 -20.30 -9.29
CA HIS A 338 -0.87 -18.87 -9.30
C HIS A 338 -1.60 -18.47 -8.01
N LEU A 339 -1.12 -17.41 -7.35
CA LEU A 339 -1.68 -16.90 -6.11
C LEU A 339 -1.41 -15.40 -6.00
N ALA A 340 -2.47 -14.61 -5.87
CA ALA A 340 -2.41 -13.16 -5.72
C ALA A 340 -1.47 -12.50 -6.75
N GLY A 341 -1.73 -12.75 -8.04
CA GLY A 341 -1.01 -12.14 -9.17
C GLY A 341 0.42 -12.65 -9.42
N THR A 342 0.90 -13.65 -8.66
CA THR A 342 2.26 -14.21 -8.82
C THR A 342 2.26 -15.73 -8.88
N THR A 343 3.27 -16.31 -9.55
CA THR A 343 3.48 -17.76 -9.50
C THR A 343 4.29 -18.13 -8.28
N VAL A 344 3.67 -18.84 -7.34
CA VAL A 344 4.30 -19.34 -6.12
C VAL A 344 4.89 -20.73 -6.37
N LYS A 345 6.15 -20.91 -6.00
CA LYS A 345 6.88 -22.18 -6.09
C LYS A 345 7.41 -22.62 -4.72
N ARG A 346 7.29 -21.77 -3.71
CA ARG A 346 7.84 -22.02 -2.38
C ARG A 346 7.00 -21.29 -1.33
N ALA A 347 6.77 -21.94 -0.17
CA ALA A 347 6.06 -21.38 0.96
C ALA A 347 6.75 -21.67 2.27
N THR A 348 6.68 -20.75 3.23
CA THR A 348 7.27 -20.98 4.56
C THR A 348 6.48 -22.04 5.34
N LEU A 349 7.22 -22.81 6.12
CA LEU A 349 6.68 -23.75 7.12
C LEU A 349 7.03 -23.32 8.54
N HIS A 350 7.57 -22.13 8.70
CA HIS A 350 7.96 -21.50 9.97
C HIS A 350 8.99 -22.31 10.77
N ASN A 351 8.61 -23.46 11.34
CA ASN A 351 9.45 -24.33 12.15
C ASN A 351 8.91 -25.78 12.18
N GLU A 352 9.63 -26.67 12.84
CA GLU A 352 9.25 -28.09 12.94
C GLU A 352 7.91 -28.30 13.67
N ASP A 353 7.64 -27.53 14.71
CA ASP A 353 6.40 -27.65 15.49
C ASP A 353 5.17 -27.31 14.63
N TYR A 354 5.28 -26.30 13.77
CA TYR A 354 4.25 -25.94 12.80
C TYR A 354 3.95 -27.08 11.82
N ILE A 355 4.99 -27.74 11.31
CA ILE A 355 4.85 -28.90 10.41
C ILE A 355 4.12 -30.04 11.11
N LYS A 356 4.48 -30.33 12.38
CA LYS A 356 3.87 -31.40 13.17
C LYS A 356 2.43 -31.08 13.56
N GLU A 357 2.15 -29.85 14.00
CA GLU A 357 0.81 -29.41 14.39
C GLU A 357 -0.18 -29.52 13.22
N LYS A 358 0.27 -29.14 12.03
CA LYS A 358 -0.57 -29.17 10.81
C LYS A 358 -0.46 -30.47 10.02
N ASP A 359 0.32 -31.45 10.53
CA ASP A 359 0.60 -32.74 9.88
C ASP A 359 0.93 -32.58 8.39
N ILE A 360 1.88 -31.69 8.07
CA ILE A 360 2.32 -31.43 6.70
C ILE A 360 3.38 -32.44 6.30
N ARG A 361 3.17 -33.14 5.18
CA ARG A 361 4.08 -34.17 4.65
C ARG A 361 4.53 -33.85 3.24
N ILE A 362 5.71 -34.34 2.88
CA ILE A 362 6.18 -34.30 1.50
C ILE A 362 5.23 -35.16 0.65
N GLY A 363 4.73 -34.62 -0.44
CA GLY A 363 3.71 -35.25 -1.29
C GLY A 363 2.29 -34.82 -1.00
N ASP A 364 2.03 -34.11 0.12
CA ASP A 364 0.70 -33.60 0.44
C ASP A 364 0.18 -32.58 -0.58
N THR A 365 -1.12 -32.60 -0.78
CA THR A 365 -1.85 -31.42 -1.27
C THR A 365 -2.09 -30.50 -0.10
N VAL A 366 -1.73 -29.23 -0.25
CA VAL A 366 -1.82 -28.20 0.79
C VAL A 366 -2.59 -26.99 0.28
N VAL A 367 -3.13 -26.22 1.24
CA VAL A 367 -3.67 -24.89 1.01
C VAL A 367 -2.59 -23.89 1.39
N ILE A 368 -2.27 -22.97 0.50
CA ILE A 368 -1.33 -21.88 0.73
C ILE A 368 -2.04 -20.53 0.66
N GLN A 369 -1.50 -19.55 1.35
CA GLN A 369 -1.90 -18.15 1.28
C GLN A 369 -0.66 -17.25 1.36
N LYS A 370 -0.81 -15.96 1.06
CA LYS A 370 0.24 -14.97 1.34
C LYS A 370 0.00 -14.34 2.69
N ALA A 371 0.90 -14.60 3.67
CA ALA A 371 0.88 -13.92 4.97
C ALA A 371 1.26 -12.45 4.78
N GLY A 372 0.37 -11.54 5.21
CA GLY A 372 0.56 -10.09 5.01
C GLY A 372 0.74 -9.71 3.54
N GLU A 373 0.15 -10.49 2.63
CA GLU A 373 0.17 -10.30 1.17
C GLU A 373 1.56 -10.44 0.50
N ILE A 374 2.58 -10.84 1.23
CA ILE A 374 3.97 -10.86 0.73
C ILE A 374 4.57 -12.26 0.74
N ILE A 375 4.55 -12.95 1.88
CA ILE A 375 5.25 -14.22 2.07
C ILE A 375 4.26 -15.39 1.94
N PRO A 376 4.43 -16.30 0.96
CA PRO A 376 3.61 -17.50 0.91
C PRO A 376 3.84 -18.40 2.12
N GLU A 377 2.77 -18.88 2.72
CA GLU A 377 2.79 -19.85 3.82
C GLU A 377 1.82 -21.01 3.55
N VAL A 378 2.14 -22.18 4.09
CA VAL A 378 1.23 -23.33 4.07
C VAL A 378 0.26 -23.21 5.22
N VAL A 379 -1.03 -23.04 4.94
CA VAL A 379 -2.09 -22.86 5.96
C VAL A 379 -2.46 -24.19 6.60
N ARG A 380 -2.66 -25.22 5.78
CA ARG A 380 -3.04 -26.57 6.20
C ARG A 380 -2.75 -27.61 5.12
N SER A 381 -2.59 -28.85 5.54
CA SER A 381 -2.62 -30.02 4.67
C SER A 381 -4.08 -30.43 4.36
N LEU A 382 -4.25 -31.25 3.32
CA LEU A 382 -5.51 -31.89 2.94
C LEU A 382 -5.36 -33.42 3.06
N PRO A 383 -5.41 -33.98 4.27
CA PRO A 383 -5.16 -35.41 4.51
C PRO A 383 -6.13 -36.32 3.76
N GLU A 384 -7.34 -35.83 3.46
CA GLU A 384 -8.35 -36.51 2.69
C GLU A 384 -7.95 -36.82 1.23
N LEU A 385 -6.91 -36.15 0.75
CA LEU A 385 -6.37 -36.32 -0.62
C LEU A 385 -5.10 -37.19 -0.65
N ARG A 386 -4.69 -37.77 0.47
CA ARG A 386 -3.51 -38.64 0.58
C ARG A 386 -3.76 -39.98 -0.08
N ASP A 387 -2.73 -40.51 -0.75
CA ASP A 387 -2.75 -41.85 -1.36
C ASP A 387 -1.83 -42.86 -0.68
N GLY A 388 -1.12 -42.43 0.39
CA GLY A 388 -0.21 -43.25 1.16
C GLY A 388 1.25 -43.17 0.72
N SER A 389 1.56 -42.36 -0.29
CA SER A 389 2.95 -42.11 -0.75
C SER A 389 3.64 -40.96 0.00
N GLU A 390 2.91 -40.25 0.83
CA GLU A 390 3.38 -39.09 1.55
C GLU A 390 4.40 -39.46 2.62
N LYS A 391 5.45 -38.64 2.71
CA LYS A 391 6.57 -38.87 3.63
C LYS A 391 6.56 -37.84 4.75
N VAL A 392 6.67 -38.33 5.98
CA VAL A 392 6.86 -37.46 7.16
C VAL A 392 8.21 -36.78 7.05
N PHE A 393 8.22 -35.45 7.23
CA PHE A 393 9.46 -34.68 7.29
C PHE A 393 10.08 -34.76 8.69
N ALA A 394 11.39 -34.85 8.74
CA ALA A 394 12.17 -34.71 9.95
C ALA A 394 13.27 -33.67 9.78
N MET A 395 13.45 -32.81 10.79
CA MET A 395 14.55 -31.84 10.76
C MET A 395 15.89 -32.55 10.70
N PRO A 396 16.87 -32.04 9.93
CA PRO A 396 18.19 -32.61 9.88
C PRO A 396 18.88 -32.50 11.25
N THR A 397 19.58 -33.55 11.66
CA THR A 397 20.39 -33.60 12.90
C THR A 397 21.75 -32.93 12.73
N THR A 398 22.17 -32.71 11.49
CA THR A 398 23.40 -32.03 11.12
C THR A 398 23.11 -30.86 10.19
N CYS A 399 23.92 -29.82 10.31
CA CYS A 399 23.80 -28.64 9.46
C CYS A 399 24.05 -28.99 7.98
N PRO A 400 23.12 -28.67 7.05
CA PRO A 400 23.28 -29.01 5.65
C PRO A 400 24.45 -28.25 4.98
N ALA A 401 24.96 -27.18 5.58
CA ALA A 401 26.03 -26.37 5.00
C ALA A 401 27.43 -26.76 5.54
N CYS A 402 27.56 -27.12 6.80
CA CYS A 402 28.88 -27.40 7.42
C CYS A 402 28.99 -28.74 8.10
N GLY A 403 27.93 -29.55 8.15
CA GLY A 403 27.94 -30.88 8.79
C GLY A 403 27.98 -30.90 10.33
N SER A 404 28.05 -29.72 10.97
CA SER A 404 28.09 -29.65 12.44
C SER A 404 26.73 -30.02 13.05
N PRO A 405 26.69 -30.46 14.32
CA PRO A 405 25.43 -30.78 14.99
C PRO A 405 24.46 -29.62 15.00
N VAL A 406 23.19 -29.93 14.88
CA VAL A 406 22.07 -28.98 15.01
C VAL A 406 21.39 -29.25 16.35
N VAL A 407 21.14 -28.21 17.10
CA VAL A 407 20.52 -28.31 18.43
C VAL A 407 19.27 -27.43 18.52
N ARG A 408 18.32 -27.89 19.32
CA ARG A 408 17.16 -27.13 19.75
C ARG A 408 17.29 -26.87 21.25
N ARG A 409 17.19 -25.61 21.65
CA ARG A 409 17.24 -25.25 23.06
C ARG A 409 15.89 -25.48 23.73
N ASP A 410 15.92 -25.81 25.01
CA ASP A 410 14.70 -25.96 25.78
C ASP A 410 13.84 -24.67 25.74
N GLY A 411 12.58 -24.84 25.39
CA GLY A 411 11.63 -23.74 25.25
C GLY A 411 11.70 -22.95 23.94
N GLU A 412 12.61 -23.25 23.01
CA GLU A 412 12.67 -22.66 21.67
C GLU A 412 12.07 -23.60 20.62
N ALA A 413 11.34 -23.06 19.66
CA ALA A 413 10.87 -23.79 18.47
C ALA A 413 11.96 -23.93 17.39
N ALA A 414 13.04 -23.15 17.49
CA ALA A 414 14.06 -23.03 16.47
C ALA A 414 15.20 -24.03 16.65
N TRP A 415 15.54 -24.75 15.59
CA TRP A 415 16.79 -25.53 15.48
C TRP A 415 17.92 -24.62 15.00
N ARG A 416 19.13 -24.81 15.54
CA ARG A 416 20.31 -23.99 15.25
C ARG A 416 21.54 -24.81 14.95
N CYS A 417 22.31 -24.38 13.96
CA CYS A 417 23.68 -24.85 13.78
C CYS A 417 24.56 -24.39 14.94
N THR A 418 25.35 -25.29 15.48
CA THR A 418 26.26 -25.02 16.63
C THR A 418 27.60 -24.42 16.22
N ASN A 419 27.93 -24.43 14.93
CA ASN A 419 29.21 -23.93 14.43
C ASN A 419 29.15 -22.39 14.21
N PRO A 420 29.89 -21.57 14.98
CA PRO A 420 29.97 -20.14 14.81
C PRO A 420 30.60 -19.71 13.47
N ASP A 421 31.46 -20.58 12.91
CA ASP A 421 32.16 -20.37 11.65
C ASP A 421 31.48 -21.06 10.45
N CYS A 422 30.20 -21.38 10.57
CA CYS A 422 29.44 -21.98 9.48
C CYS A 422 29.45 -21.08 8.24
N PRO A 423 29.90 -21.57 7.07
CA PRO A 423 30.00 -20.74 5.85
C PRO A 423 28.68 -20.10 5.44
N ALA A 424 27.58 -20.81 5.60
CA ALA A 424 26.24 -20.25 5.28
C ALA A 424 25.84 -19.15 6.26
N VAL A 425 26.12 -19.29 7.55
CA VAL A 425 25.84 -18.25 8.57
C VAL A 425 26.69 -17.00 8.31
N ILE A 426 27.96 -17.19 7.97
CA ILE A 426 28.86 -16.08 7.63
C ILE A 426 28.40 -15.40 6.35
N GLY A 427 28.02 -16.17 5.32
CA GLY A 427 27.49 -15.63 4.07
C GLY A 427 26.24 -14.77 4.30
N GLU A 428 25.28 -15.24 5.09
CA GLU A 428 24.06 -14.50 5.44
C GLU A 428 24.35 -13.23 6.29
N LYS A 429 25.35 -13.28 7.19
CA LYS A 429 25.78 -12.10 7.93
C LYS A 429 26.41 -11.04 7.01
N ILE A 430 27.23 -11.47 6.05
CA ILE A 430 27.85 -10.58 5.06
C ILE A 430 26.75 -9.98 4.15
N ALA A 431 25.85 -10.82 3.63
CA ALA A 431 24.73 -10.37 2.80
C ALA A 431 23.88 -9.32 3.54
N HIS A 432 23.57 -9.57 4.81
CA HIS A 432 22.87 -8.59 5.64
C HIS A 432 23.70 -7.32 5.86
N PHE A 433 24.99 -7.43 6.16
CA PHE A 433 25.86 -6.28 6.40
C PHE A 433 25.93 -5.35 5.19
N VAL A 434 25.97 -5.89 3.97
CA VAL A 434 25.99 -5.08 2.73
C VAL A 434 24.57 -4.73 2.25
N SER A 435 23.53 -5.18 2.93
CA SER A 435 22.16 -4.80 2.59
C SER A 435 21.84 -3.36 2.99
N ARG A 436 20.83 -2.77 2.34
CA ARG A 436 20.39 -1.40 2.64
C ARG A 436 19.96 -1.21 4.10
N ASP A 437 19.44 -2.25 4.74
CA ASP A 437 18.92 -2.18 6.11
C ASP A 437 20.03 -2.05 7.17
N ALA A 438 21.26 -2.42 6.83
CA ALA A 438 22.41 -2.38 7.76
C ALA A 438 23.41 -1.25 7.43
N MET A 439 23.37 -0.73 6.21
CA MET A 439 24.31 0.31 5.72
C MET A 439 23.69 1.72 5.64
N ASN A 440 22.46 1.92 6.17
CA ASN A 440 21.81 3.24 6.28
C ASN A 440 22.25 4.00 7.52
#